data_186848967ba06684262bbf1bdc56affe
#
_entry.id   186848967ba06684262bbf1bdc56affe
#
_cell.length_a   1.000
_cell.length_b   1.000
_cell.length_c   1.000
_cell.angle_alpha   90.00
_cell.angle_beta   90.00
_cell.angle_gamma   90.00
#
_symmetry.space_group_name_H-M   'P 1'
#
loop_
_entity.id
_entity.type
_entity.pdbx_description
1 polymer ?
#
loop_
_entity_poly.entity_id
_entity_poly.type
_entity_poly.pdbx_seq_one_letter_code
_entity_poly.pdbx_strand_id
1 'polypeptide(L)'
;AQALSAVEGELRSARARLEEIKDCQRDYGALLAEKAAALRAADGPAAEELLALDGQIAGLEAREGELAETAACGREVLRLSSSILAALNRAEKAGGWDRRGGGLIPGVEKRAALKDAKADAAELRAALENFRARLAGTGEQAVSPEQADISVSFGGADLLLDNLLTDSAVQREITGAQGPIRDVTNRTAAVLDRLKPRLEQLQAELAAARARRDGLTAAATL
;
A
#
# COMPACT_ATOMS: atom_id res chain seq x y z
N ALA A 1 13.56 37.67 22.03
CA ALA A 1 13.08 38.37 20.82
C ALA A 1 14.16 38.37 19.72
N GLN A 2 15.42 38.78 19.99
CA GLN A 2 16.48 38.84 18.98
C GLN A 2 16.87 37.47 18.37
N ALA A 3 17.01 36.42 19.20
CA ALA A 3 17.29 35.07 18.72
C ALA A 3 16.19 34.50 17.81
N LEU A 4 14.93 34.78 18.10
CA LEU A 4 13.80 34.33 17.30
C LEU A 4 13.79 35.02 15.93
N SER A 5 14.09 36.34 15.89
CA SER A 5 14.17 37.10 14.63
C SER A 5 15.34 36.63 13.75
N ALA A 6 16.48 36.25 14.35
CA ALA A 6 17.62 35.70 13.62
C ALA A 6 17.26 34.35 12.96
N VAL A 7 16.64 33.43 13.72
CA VAL A 7 16.18 32.10 13.20
C VAL A 7 15.12 32.27 12.10
N GLU A 8 14.20 33.20 12.25
CA GLU A 8 13.19 33.50 11.20
C GLU A 8 13.85 34.07 9.93
N GLY A 9 14.93 34.86 10.07
CA GLY A 9 15.73 35.35 8.96
C GLY A 9 16.45 34.22 8.20
N GLU A 10 17.11 33.33 8.93
CA GLU A 10 17.76 32.13 8.38
C GLU A 10 16.77 31.21 7.68
N LEU A 11 15.61 30.96 8.26
CA LEU A 11 14.56 30.13 7.68
C LEU A 11 14.04 30.72 6.37
N ARG A 12 13.81 32.03 6.30
CA ARG A 12 13.40 32.71 5.06
C ARG A 12 14.49 32.58 3.97
N SER A 13 15.76 32.79 4.32
CA SER A 13 16.87 32.64 3.39
C SER A 13 17.00 31.19 2.88
N ALA A 14 16.87 30.20 3.76
CA ALA A 14 16.92 28.80 3.38
C ALA A 14 15.75 28.41 2.46
N ARG A 15 14.54 28.91 2.72
CA ARG A 15 13.38 28.71 1.84
C ARG A 15 13.56 29.34 0.47
N ALA A 16 14.08 30.56 0.40
CA ALA A 16 14.35 31.23 -0.87
C ALA A 16 15.38 30.44 -1.72
N ARG A 17 16.46 29.97 -1.10
CA ARG A 17 17.45 29.11 -1.76
C ARG A 17 16.87 27.79 -2.23
N LEU A 18 15.98 27.19 -1.45
CA LEU A 18 15.31 25.95 -1.84
C LEU A 18 14.42 26.14 -3.07
N GLU A 19 13.68 27.25 -3.15
CA GLU A 19 12.85 27.56 -4.32
C GLU A 19 13.72 27.84 -5.55
N GLU A 20 14.80 28.58 -5.41
CA GLU A 20 15.77 28.80 -6.50
C GLU A 20 16.36 27.49 -7.04
N ILE A 21 16.73 26.56 -6.15
CA ILE A 21 17.23 25.23 -6.55
C ILE A 21 16.14 24.42 -7.29
N LYS A 22 14.89 24.46 -6.82
CA LYS A 22 13.76 23.81 -7.50
C LYS A 22 13.52 24.38 -8.89
N ASP A 23 13.61 25.70 -9.05
CA ASP A 23 13.45 26.35 -10.35
C ASP A 23 14.58 25.95 -11.31
N CYS A 24 15.83 25.94 -10.86
CA CYS A 24 16.96 25.45 -11.66
C CYS A 24 16.79 23.97 -12.06
N GLN A 25 16.33 23.12 -11.15
CA GLN A 25 16.07 21.71 -11.45
C GLN A 25 14.95 21.52 -12.48
N ARG A 26 13.89 22.32 -12.37
CA ARG A 26 12.79 22.31 -13.34
C ARG A 26 13.26 22.74 -14.72
N ASP A 27 14.01 23.84 -14.80
CA ASP A 27 14.48 24.40 -16.06
C ASP A 27 15.51 23.46 -16.73
N TYR A 28 16.41 22.86 -15.96
CA TYR A 28 17.32 21.82 -16.44
C TYR A 28 16.57 20.59 -16.94
N GLY A 29 15.53 20.14 -16.23
CA GLY A 29 14.68 19.04 -16.66
C GLY A 29 13.95 19.33 -17.97
N ALA A 30 13.47 20.57 -18.15
CA ALA A 30 12.83 20.99 -19.41
C ALA A 30 13.81 20.98 -20.60
N LEU A 31 15.02 21.49 -20.39
CA LEU A 31 16.08 21.46 -21.42
C LEU A 31 16.50 20.02 -21.79
N LEU A 32 16.62 19.14 -20.81
CA LEU A 32 16.89 17.71 -21.07
C LEU A 32 15.77 17.06 -21.87
N ALA A 33 14.52 17.37 -21.54
CA ALA A 33 13.36 16.82 -22.26
C ALA A 33 13.33 17.30 -23.72
N GLU A 34 13.58 18.59 -23.96
CA GLU A 34 13.67 19.16 -25.30
C GLU A 34 14.82 18.52 -26.11
N LYS A 35 16.01 18.41 -25.51
CA LYS A 35 17.16 17.75 -26.14
C LYS A 35 16.88 16.27 -26.44
N ALA A 36 16.25 15.54 -25.52
CA ALA A 36 15.86 14.15 -25.73
C ALA A 36 14.87 14.00 -26.88
N ALA A 37 13.93 14.93 -27.03
CA ALA A 37 12.99 14.94 -28.15
C ALA A 37 13.70 15.17 -29.49
N ALA A 38 14.64 16.10 -29.53
CA ALA A 38 15.46 16.36 -30.72
C ALA A 38 16.34 15.15 -31.08
N LEU A 39 16.98 14.51 -30.12
CA LEU A 39 17.76 13.30 -30.31
C LEU A 39 16.93 12.12 -30.82
N ARG A 40 15.71 11.94 -30.35
CA ARG A 40 14.78 10.89 -30.86
C ARG A 40 14.32 11.15 -32.31
N ALA A 41 14.24 12.41 -32.68
CA ALA A 41 13.88 12.79 -34.06
C ALA A 41 15.07 12.69 -35.02
N ALA A 42 16.29 12.60 -34.52
CA ALA A 42 17.49 12.38 -35.31
C ALA A 42 17.70 10.88 -35.51
N ASP A 43 18.10 10.48 -36.74
CA ASP A 43 18.53 9.10 -37.02
C ASP A 43 19.93 8.88 -36.44
N GLY A 44 20.09 7.85 -35.60
CA GLY A 44 21.41 7.51 -35.08
C GLY A 44 21.39 6.64 -33.81
N PRO A 45 22.57 6.17 -33.38
CA PRO A 45 22.69 5.23 -32.28
C PRO A 45 22.18 5.80 -30.93
N ALA A 46 22.28 7.11 -30.73
CA ALA A 46 21.75 7.76 -29.54
C ALA A 46 20.20 7.72 -29.49
N ALA A 47 19.55 7.88 -30.64
CA ALA A 47 18.10 7.76 -30.75
C ALA A 47 17.60 6.34 -30.39
N GLU A 48 18.29 5.32 -30.95
CA GLU A 48 17.96 3.91 -30.69
C GLU A 48 18.14 3.58 -29.20
N GLU A 49 19.24 4.03 -28.56
CA GLU A 49 19.47 3.78 -27.14
C GLU A 49 18.46 4.52 -26.25
N LEU A 50 18.07 5.75 -26.59
CA LEU A 50 17.03 6.50 -25.88
C LEU A 50 15.68 5.79 -25.97
N LEU A 51 15.30 5.30 -27.14
CA LEU A 51 14.05 4.56 -27.33
C LEU A 51 14.04 3.26 -26.52
N ALA A 52 15.17 2.54 -26.50
CA ALA A 52 15.31 1.33 -25.68
C ALA A 52 15.18 1.62 -24.19
N LEU A 53 15.81 2.71 -23.71
CA LEU A 53 15.70 3.14 -22.31
C LEU A 53 14.28 3.60 -21.94
N ASP A 54 13.61 4.33 -22.83
CA ASP A 54 12.21 4.72 -22.63
C ASP A 54 11.28 3.50 -22.52
N GLY A 55 11.49 2.50 -23.36
CA GLY A 55 10.77 1.23 -23.28
C GLY A 55 11.04 0.48 -21.96
N GLN A 56 12.31 0.46 -21.52
CA GLN A 56 12.70 -0.13 -20.24
C GLN A 56 12.04 0.61 -19.06
N ILE A 57 12.08 1.95 -19.06
CA ILE A 57 11.47 2.79 -18.03
C ILE A 57 9.96 2.54 -17.97
N ALA A 58 9.27 2.56 -19.11
CA ALA A 58 7.83 2.30 -19.16
C ALA A 58 7.47 0.90 -18.60
N GLY A 59 8.26 -0.12 -18.91
CA GLY A 59 8.08 -1.46 -18.38
C GLY A 59 8.33 -1.56 -16.86
N LEU A 60 9.31 -0.81 -16.34
CA LEU A 60 9.57 -0.74 -14.90
C LEU A 60 8.49 0.05 -14.16
N GLU A 61 8.01 1.16 -14.72
CA GLU A 61 6.90 1.95 -14.17
C GLU A 61 5.60 1.15 -14.08
N ALA A 62 5.28 0.38 -15.13
CA ALA A 62 4.10 -0.48 -15.11
C ALA A 62 4.18 -1.52 -13.98
N ARG A 63 5.32 -2.21 -13.83
CA ARG A 63 5.52 -3.21 -12.77
C ARG A 63 5.54 -2.60 -11.37
N GLU A 64 6.17 -1.44 -11.21
CA GLU A 64 6.17 -0.71 -9.94
C GLU A 64 4.76 -0.31 -9.55
N GLY A 65 3.98 0.23 -10.50
CA GLY A 65 2.58 0.59 -10.29
C GLY A 65 1.71 -0.61 -9.88
N GLU A 66 1.79 -1.73 -10.61
CA GLU A 66 1.07 -2.96 -10.26
C GLU A 66 1.40 -3.46 -8.85
N LEU A 67 2.69 -3.46 -8.50
CA LEU A 67 3.14 -3.92 -7.18
C LEU A 67 2.72 -2.95 -6.07
N ALA A 68 2.80 -1.65 -6.31
CA ALA A 68 2.37 -0.61 -5.37
C ALA A 68 0.86 -0.67 -5.10
N GLU A 69 0.05 -0.88 -6.14
CA GLU A 69 -1.39 -1.08 -6.01
C GLU A 69 -1.72 -2.37 -5.26
N THR A 70 -1.01 -3.47 -5.54
CA THR A 70 -1.14 -4.72 -4.80
C THR A 70 -0.83 -4.53 -3.32
N ALA A 71 0.26 -3.83 -3.00
CA ALA A 71 0.60 -3.51 -1.62
C ALA A 71 -0.44 -2.58 -0.96
N ALA A 72 -1.06 -1.67 -1.70
CA ALA A 72 -2.15 -0.82 -1.20
C ALA A 72 -3.39 -1.66 -0.83
N CYS A 73 -3.78 -2.62 -1.68
CA CYS A 73 -4.87 -3.55 -1.37
C CYS A 73 -4.57 -4.39 -0.10
N GLY A 74 -3.34 -4.88 0.05
CA GLY A 74 -2.95 -5.61 1.27
C GLY A 74 -3.00 -4.74 2.53
N ARG A 75 -2.61 -3.48 2.46
CA ARG A 75 -2.75 -2.53 3.59
C ARG A 75 -4.21 -2.29 3.96
N GLU A 76 -5.11 -2.24 3.00
CA GLU A 76 -6.54 -2.11 3.25
C GLU A 76 -7.09 -3.35 3.96
N VAL A 77 -6.68 -4.56 3.57
CA VAL A 77 -6.99 -5.80 4.30
C VAL A 77 -6.52 -5.72 5.75
N LEU A 78 -5.29 -5.24 6.01
CA LEU A 78 -4.79 -5.07 7.39
C LEU A 78 -5.60 -4.05 8.19
N ARG A 79 -5.98 -2.94 7.58
CA ARG A 79 -6.80 -1.90 8.21
C ARG A 79 -8.14 -2.46 8.65
N LEU A 80 -8.87 -3.13 7.74
CA LEU A 80 -10.18 -3.71 8.01
C LEU A 80 -10.09 -4.84 9.04
N SER A 81 -9.13 -5.75 8.91
CA SER A 81 -8.91 -6.82 9.89
C SER A 81 -8.64 -6.28 11.29
N SER A 82 -7.84 -5.21 11.40
CA SER A 82 -7.54 -4.56 12.68
C SER A 82 -8.78 -3.88 13.27
N SER A 83 -9.61 -3.25 12.44
CA SER A 83 -10.89 -2.64 12.86
C SER A 83 -11.85 -3.70 13.40
N ILE A 84 -12.01 -4.83 12.69
CA ILE A 84 -12.85 -5.95 13.13
C ILE A 84 -12.35 -6.51 14.47
N LEU A 85 -11.05 -6.76 14.61
CA LEU A 85 -10.48 -7.23 15.88
C LEU A 85 -10.73 -6.26 17.03
N ALA A 86 -10.60 -4.97 16.79
CA ALA A 86 -10.90 -3.95 17.80
C ALA A 86 -12.40 -3.94 18.17
N ALA A 87 -13.30 -4.09 17.20
CA ALA A 87 -14.74 -4.17 17.42
C ALA A 87 -15.12 -5.44 18.19
N LEU A 88 -14.57 -6.60 17.83
CA LEU A 88 -14.79 -7.87 18.51
C LEU A 88 -14.27 -7.82 19.96
N ASN A 89 -13.12 -7.22 20.22
CA ASN A 89 -12.58 -7.01 21.57
C ASN A 89 -13.49 -6.10 22.41
N ARG A 90 -14.07 -5.05 21.83
CA ARG A 90 -15.06 -4.20 22.51
C ARG A 90 -16.32 -4.98 22.87
N ALA A 91 -16.85 -5.77 21.91
CA ALA A 91 -18.03 -6.59 22.13
C ALA A 91 -17.81 -7.66 23.22
N GLU A 92 -16.64 -8.28 23.26
CA GLU A 92 -16.25 -9.26 24.26
C GLU A 92 -16.20 -8.65 25.66
N LYS A 93 -15.55 -7.49 25.82
CA LYS A 93 -15.48 -6.75 27.09
C LYS A 93 -16.87 -6.36 27.57
N ALA A 94 -17.72 -5.80 26.71
CA ALA A 94 -19.10 -5.46 27.05
C ALA A 94 -19.91 -6.69 27.49
N GLY A 95 -19.78 -7.84 26.82
CA GLY A 95 -20.41 -9.09 27.21
C GLY A 95 -19.89 -9.70 28.53
N GLY A 96 -18.65 -9.42 28.90
CA GLY A 96 -18.08 -9.81 30.18
C GLY A 96 -18.66 -9.01 31.39
N TRP A 97 -19.00 -7.76 31.17
CA TRP A 97 -19.64 -6.88 32.18
C TRP A 97 -21.11 -7.25 32.42
N ASP A 98 -21.83 -7.63 31.36
CA ASP A 98 -23.23 -8.06 31.41
C ASP A 98 -23.42 -9.29 32.33
N ARG A 99 -22.47 -10.23 32.28
CA ARG A 99 -22.45 -11.43 33.14
C ARG A 99 -22.21 -11.12 34.63
N ARG A 100 -21.71 -9.92 34.99
CA ARG A 100 -21.45 -9.49 36.37
C ARG A 100 -22.54 -8.59 36.93
N GLY A 101 -23.71 -8.49 36.27
CA GLY A 101 -24.84 -7.68 36.75
C GLY A 101 -24.80 -6.20 36.31
N GLY A 102 -24.05 -5.87 35.27
CA GLY A 102 -24.06 -4.55 34.64
C GLY A 102 -25.37 -4.35 33.85
N GLY A 103 -26.00 -3.17 34.06
CA GLY A 103 -27.35 -2.86 33.53
C GLY A 103 -27.44 -2.74 31.98
N LEU A 104 -28.49 -2.08 31.47
CA LEU A 104 -28.88 -1.99 30.07
C LEU A 104 -27.80 -1.41 29.10
N ILE A 105 -26.81 -0.64 29.59
CA ILE A 105 -25.79 0.05 28.79
C ILE A 105 -24.84 -0.92 28.08
N PRO A 106 -24.31 -2.00 28.71
CA PRO A 106 -23.41 -2.95 28.03
C PRO A 106 -24.02 -3.63 26.81
N GLY A 107 -25.33 -3.89 26.82
CA GLY A 107 -26.03 -4.49 25.70
C GLY A 107 -26.08 -3.61 24.45
N VAL A 108 -26.18 -2.30 24.61
CA VAL A 108 -26.17 -1.33 23.50
C VAL A 108 -24.78 -1.22 22.89
N GLU A 109 -23.73 -1.11 23.72
CA GLU A 109 -22.34 -1.06 23.24
C GLU A 109 -21.93 -2.33 22.51
N LYS A 110 -22.33 -3.50 23.02
CA LYS A 110 -22.10 -4.79 22.34
C LYS A 110 -22.73 -4.82 20.95
N ARG A 111 -24.01 -4.38 20.83
CA ARG A 111 -24.70 -4.35 19.55
C ARG A 111 -24.06 -3.38 18.56
N ALA A 112 -23.66 -2.20 19.01
CA ALA A 112 -22.96 -1.22 18.19
C ALA A 112 -21.63 -1.79 17.67
N ALA A 113 -20.80 -2.37 18.56
CA ALA A 113 -19.52 -2.98 18.18
C ALA A 113 -19.68 -4.15 17.20
N LEU A 114 -20.71 -4.98 17.37
CA LEU A 114 -21.00 -6.06 16.41
C LEU A 114 -21.50 -5.53 15.07
N LYS A 115 -22.26 -4.45 15.05
CA LYS A 115 -22.68 -3.79 13.82
C LYS A 115 -21.48 -3.25 13.04
N ASP A 116 -20.56 -2.60 13.72
CA ASP A 116 -19.30 -2.12 13.13
C ASP A 116 -18.49 -3.29 12.55
N ALA A 117 -18.31 -4.36 13.33
CA ALA A 117 -17.59 -5.56 12.89
C ALA A 117 -18.23 -6.21 11.63
N LYS A 118 -19.57 -6.23 11.55
CA LYS A 118 -20.30 -6.77 10.38
C LYS A 118 -20.09 -5.91 9.14
N ALA A 119 -20.11 -4.58 9.26
CA ALA A 119 -19.89 -3.69 8.15
C ALA A 119 -18.45 -3.87 7.61
N ASP A 120 -17.45 -3.83 8.50
CA ASP A 120 -16.06 -4.03 8.13
C ASP A 120 -15.80 -5.44 7.58
N ALA A 121 -16.54 -6.47 8.01
CA ALA A 121 -16.40 -7.85 7.51
C ALA A 121 -16.83 -7.98 6.04
N ALA A 122 -17.91 -7.31 5.63
CA ALA A 122 -18.32 -7.28 4.23
C ALA A 122 -17.27 -6.58 3.34
N GLU A 123 -16.72 -5.46 3.84
CA GLU A 123 -15.64 -4.74 3.15
C GLU A 123 -14.35 -5.57 3.10
N LEU A 124 -14.01 -6.28 4.19
CA LEU A 124 -12.84 -7.15 4.25
C LEU A 124 -12.90 -8.27 3.20
N ARG A 125 -14.09 -8.88 3.00
CA ARG A 125 -14.26 -9.89 1.95
C ARG A 125 -13.90 -9.33 0.58
N ALA A 126 -14.48 -8.19 0.21
CA ALA A 126 -14.19 -7.54 -1.08
C ALA A 126 -12.71 -7.13 -1.22
N ALA A 127 -12.11 -6.61 -0.13
CA ALA A 127 -10.70 -6.26 -0.11
C ALA A 127 -9.78 -7.48 -0.28
N LEU A 128 -10.13 -8.62 0.34
CA LEU A 128 -9.41 -9.89 0.20
C LEU A 128 -9.48 -10.45 -1.22
N GLU A 129 -10.66 -10.43 -1.84
CA GLU A 129 -10.84 -10.86 -3.23
C GLU A 129 -10.00 -9.99 -4.19
N ASN A 130 -10.04 -8.66 -4.00
CA ASN A 130 -9.24 -7.74 -4.81
C ASN A 130 -7.73 -7.97 -4.59
N PHE A 131 -7.29 -8.12 -3.34
CA PHE A 131 -5.90 -8.40 -3.03
C PHE A 131 -5.39 -9.70 -3.66
N ARG A 132 -6.20 -10.77 -3.61
CA ARG A 132 -5.92 -12.05 -4.27
C ARG A 132 -5.79 -11.91 -5.78
N ALA A 133 -6.76 -11.23 -6.41
CA ALA A 133 -6.75 -11.03 -7.86
C ALA A 133 -5.49 -10.28 -8.32
N ARG A 134 -5.09 -9.24 -7.58
CA ARG A 134 -3.89 -8.48 -7.89
C ARG A 134 -2.61 -9.27 -7.62
N LEU A 135 -2.53 -10.04 -6.53
CA LEU A 135 -1.39 -10.92 -6.28
C LEU A 135 -1.18 -11.95 -7.38
N ALA A 136 -2.27 -12.51 -7.92
CA ALA A 136 -2.20 -13.45 -9.05
C ALA A 136 -1.68 -12.77 -10.32
N GLY A 137 -1.94 -11.47 -10.50
CA GLY A 137 -1.48 -10.68 -11.65
C GLY A 137 -0.02 -10.23 -11.59
N THR A 138 0.60 -10.17 -10.40
CA THR A 138 1.98 -9.64 -10.25
C THR A 138 3.10 -10.55 -10.78
N GLY A 139 2.74 -11.70 -11.36
CA GLY A 139 3.68 -12.61 -12.02
C GLY A 139 4.38 -13.60 -11.08
N GLU A 140 4.72 -14.74 -11.63
CA GLU A 140 5.14 -15.98 -10.97
C GLU A 140 6.31 -15.88 -9.98
N GLN A 141 7.14 -14.87 -10.07
CA GLN A 141 8.36 -14.78 -9.24
C GLN A 141 8.14 -14.15 -7.86
N ALA A 142 7.01 -13.51 -7.65
CA ALA A 142 6.65 -12.94 -6.34
C ALA A 142 5.86 -13.93 -5.47
N VAL A 143 5.31 -14.98 -6.06
CA VAL A 143 4.38 -15.92 -5.41
C VAL A 143 5.10 -17.24 -5.13
N SER A 144 5.62 -17.41 -3.91
CA SER A 144 6.13 -18.73 -3.47
C SER A 144 4.95 -19.71 -3.21
N PRO A 145 5.19 -21.05 -3.21
CA PRO A 145 4.16 -22.07 -2.89
C PRO A 145 3.39 -21.81 -1.58
N GLU A 146 3.99 -21.09 -0.64
CA GLU A 146 3.36 -20.67 0.61
C GLU A 146 2.27 -19.59 0.42
N GLN A 147 2.20 -18.96 -0.74
CA GLN A 147 1.12 -18.04 -1.12
C GLN A 147 -0.11 -18.79 -1.64
N ALA A 148 0.05 -19.99 -2.17
CA ALA A 148 -1.06 -20.91 -2.41
C ALA A 148 -1.78 -21.26 -1.09
N ASP A 149 -1.04 -21.29 0.02
CA ASP A 149 -1.57 -21.51 1.37
C ASP A 149 -2.38 -20.28 1.89
N ILE A 150 -2.08 -19.06 1.39
CA ILE A 150 -2.91 -17.88 1.63
C ILE A 150 -4.32 -18.11 1.07
N SER A 151 -4.46 -18.69 -0.14
CA SER A 151 -5.75 -18.94 -0.75
C SER A 151 -6.60 -19.93 0.07
N VAL A 152 -6.02 -20.96 0.67
CA VAL A 152 -6.69 -21.94 1.54
C VAL A 152 -7.15 -21.30 2.87
N SER A 153 -6.34 -20.41 3.44
CA SER A 153 -6.66 -19.75 4.72
C SER A 153 -7.71 -18.69 4.61
N PHE A 154 -7.82 -18.06 3.44
CA PHE A 154 -8.92 -17.14 3.18
C PHE A 154 -10.27 -17.85 3.04
N GLY A 155 -10.32 -19.11 2.59
CA GLY A 155 -11.55 -19.90 2.60
C GLY A 155 -12.13 -20.12 4.00
N GLY A 156 -11.27 -20.27 5.01
CA GLY A 156 -11.70 -20.31 6.43
C GLY A 156 -12.22 -18.96 6.94
N ALA A 157 -11.62 -17.84 6.50
CA ALA A 157 -12.11 -16.52 6.84
C ALA A 157 -13.48 -16.22 6.20
N ASP A 158 -13.74 -16.65 4.96
CA ASP A 158 -15.02 -16.49 4.29
C ASP A 158 -16.16 -17.14 5.05
N LEU A 159 -15.97 -18.40 5.52
CA LEU A 159 -16.97 -19.11 6.31
C LEU A 159 -17.28 -18.42 7.64
N LEU A 160 -16.26 -17.80 8.26
CA LEU A 160 -16.41 -17.07 9.53
C LEU A 160 -17.00 -15.69 9.34
N LEU A 161 -16.69 -15.02 8.23
CA LEU A 161 -17.32 -13.76 7.86
C LEU A 161 -18.82 -13.98 7.59
N ASP A 162 -19.23 -15.10 6.97
CA ASP A 162 -20.62 -15.47 6.80
C ASP A 162 -21.33 -15.68 8.14
N ASN A 163 -20.68 -16.33 9.11
CA ASN A 163 -21.26 -16.53 10.45
C ASN A 163 -21.35 -15.22 11.25
N LEU A 164 -20.37 -14.30 11.09
CA LEU A 164 -20.44 -12.95 11.68
C LEU A 164 -21.55 -12.11 11.07
N LEU A 165 -21.90 -12.35 9.81
CA LEU A 165 -22.97 -11.63 9.10
C LEU A 165 -24.38 -12.09 9.52
N THR A 166 -24.52 -13.24 10.21
CA THR A 166 -25.82 -13.69 10.74
C THR A 166 -26.20 -13.00 12.04
N ASP A 167 -27.50 -12.81 12.29
CA ASP A 167 -28.01 -11.97 13.41
C ASP A 167 -27.83 -12.56 14.82
N SER A 168 -27.34 -13.78 14.96
CA SER A 168 -27.28 -14.54 16.22
C SER A 168 -25.86 -14.70 16.79
N ALA A 169 -24.95 -13.72 16.60
CA ALA A 169 -23.59 -13.83 17.13
C ALA A 169 -23.56 -13.97 18.68
N VAL A 170 -23.43 -15.20 19.14
CA VAL A 170 -23.26 -15.56 20.56
C VAL A 170 -21.81 -15.31 20.97
N GLN A 171 -21.53 -15.13 22.26
CA GLN A 171 -20.18 -14.88 22.81
C GLN A 171 -19.10 -15.87 22.30
N ARG A 172 -19.47 -17.12 22.02
CA ARG A 172 -18.57 -18.14 21.47
C ARG A 172 -18.14 -17.83 20.04
N GLU A 173 -19.03 -17.26 19.23
CA GLU A 173 -18.75 -16.86 17.84
C GLU A 173 -17.84 -15.64 17.77
N ILE A 174 -18.03 -14.68 18.70
CA ILE A 174 -17.15 -13.50 18.83
C ILE A 174 -15.71 -13.95 19.11
N THR A 175 -15.51 -14.82 20.10
CA THR A 175 -14.18 -15.32 20.47
C THR A 175 -13.61 -16.24 19.37
N GLY A 176 -14.47 -17.05 18.72
CA GLY A 176 -14.10 -17.92 17.62
C GLY A 176 -13.62 -17.17 16.36
N ALA A 177 -14.22 -16.01 16.08
CA ALA A 177 -13.86 -15.19 14.92
C ALA A 177 -12.51 -14.45 15.06
N GLN A 178 -12.06 -14.19 16.28
CA GLN A 178 -10.80 -13.46 16.50
C GLN A 178 -9.56 -14.20 15.95
N GLY A 179 -9.50 -15.53 16.12
CA GLY A 179 -8.38 -16.35 15.67
C GLY A 179 -8.14 -16.22 14.16
N PRO A 180 -9.11 -16.60 13.33
CA PRO A 180 -9.01 -16.50 11.88
C PRO A 180 -8.75 -15.09 11.33
N ILE A 181 -9.34 -14.06 11.95
CA ILE A 181 -9.03 -12.69 11.52
C ILE A 181 -7.57 -12.33 11.86
N ARG A 182 -7.03 -12.79 12.98
CA ARG A 182 -5.58 -12.64 13.29
C ARG A 182 -4.72 -13.39 12.27
N ASP A 183 -5.13 -14.59 11.86
CA ASP A 183 -4.41 -15.35 10.84
C ASP A 183 -4.37 -14.61 9.50
N VAL A 184 -5.50 -14.06 9.05
CA VAL A 184 -5.56 -13.20 7.86
C VAL A 184 -4.63 -12.00 8.02
N THR A 185 -4.65 -11.32 9.17
CA THR A 185 -3.78 -10.18 9.46
C THR A 185 -2.31 -10.57 9.35
N ASN A 186 -1.89 -11.64 10.04
CA ASN A 186 -0.50 -12.07 10.07
C ASN A 186 0.01 -12.49 8.69
N ARG A 187 -0.80 -13.24 7.94
CA ARG A 187 -0.44 -13.68 6.59
C ARG A 187 -0.38 -12.51 5.60
N THR A 188 -1.33 -11.60 5.66
CA THR A 188 -1.30 -10.39 4.82
C THR A 188 -0.06 -9.55 5.14
N ALA A 189 0.28 -9.37 6.43
CA ALA A 189 1.49 -8.66 6.83
C ALA A 189 2.75 -9.35 6.28
N ALA A 190 2.85 -10.68 6.39
CA ALA A 190 3.98 -11.43 5.86
C ALA A 190 4.13 -11.29 4.33
N VAL A 191 3.02 -11.22 3.58
CA VAL A 191 3.06 -10.93 2.14
C VAL A 191 3.59 -9.53 1.88
N LEU A 192 3.07 -8.52 2.58
CA LEU A 192 3.51 -7.13 2.42
C LEU A 192 5.00 -6.96 2.75
N ASP A 193 5.50 -7.65 3.77
CA ASP A 193 6.92 -7.64 4.12
C ASP A 193 7.81 -8.23 3.00
N ARG A 194 7.30 -9.18 2.21
CA ARG A 194 7.98 -9.72 1.03
C ARG A 194 7.88 -8.81 -0.20
N LEU A 195 6.74 -8.13 -0.39
CA LEU A 195 6.55 -7.20 -1.50
C LEU A 195 7.41 -5.94 -1.36
N LYS A 196 7.66 -5.50 -0.11
CA LYS A 196 8.41 -4.28 0.18
C LYS A 196 9.81 -4.25 -0.46
N PRO A 197 10.72 -5.23 -0.24
CA PRO A 197 12.05 -5.21 -0.85
C PRO A 197 11.99 -5.29 -2.38
N ARG A 198 10.98 -5.95 -2.95
CA ARG A 198 10.79 -6.00 -4.39
C ARG A 198 10.38 -4.64 -4.96
N LEU A 199 9.51 -3.92 -4.27
CA LEU A 199 9.13 -2.56 -4.64
C LEU A 199 10.33 -1.61 -4.55
N GLU A 200 11.11 -1.69 -3.47
CA GLU A 200 12.35 -0.92 -3.30
C GLU A 200 13.36 -1.21 -4.41
N GLN A 201 13.49 -2.47 -4.81
CA GLN A 201 14.36 -2.86 -5.93
C GLN A 201 13.89 -2.25 -7.25
N LEU A 202 12.59 -2.35 -7.58
CA LEU A 202 12.03 -1.77 -8.80
C LEU A 202 12.22 -0.25 -8.84
N GLN A 203 12.03 0.43 -7.71
CA GLN A 203 12.27 1.87 -7.59
C GLN A 203 13.74 2.24 -7.82
N ALA A 204 14.67 1.44 -7.31
CA ALA A 204 16.10 1.62 -7.56
C ALA A 204 16.46 1.39 -9.04
N GLU A 205 15.94 0.33 -9.66
CA GLU A 205 16.13 0.04 -11.09
C GLU A 205 15.56 1.16 -11.97
N LEU A 206 14.38 1.68 -11.63
CA LEU A 206 13.73 2.79 -12.32
C LEU A 206 14.56 4.07 -12.21
N ALA A 207 15.05 4.39 -11.00
CA ALA A 207 15.93 5.54 -10.77
C ALA A 207 17.24 5.44 -11.59
N ALA A 208 17.84 4.26 -11.63
CA ALA A 208 19.05 4.00 -12.42
C ALA A 208 18.80 4.14 -13.93
N ALA A 209 17.69 3.60 -14.44
CA ALA A 209 17.32 3.71 -15.84
C ALA A 209 17.06 5.18 -16.26
N ARG A 210 16.36 5.94 -15.42
CA ARG A 210 16.13 7.38 -15.62
C ARG A 210 17.45 8.15 -15.62
N ALA A 211 18.33 7.91 -14.64
CA ALA A 211 19.65 8.55 -14.58
C ALA A 211 20.51 8.23 -15.81
N ARG A 212 20.47 6.99 -16.31
CA ARG A 212 21.15 6.59 -17.55
C ARG A 212 20.61 7.33 -18.77
N ARG A 213 19.29 7.42 -18.90
CA ARG A 213 18.64 8.18 -19.97
C ARG A 213 19.04 9.65 -19.95
N ASP A 214 19.01 10.27 -18.77
CA ASP A 214 19.34 11.69 -18.60
C ASP A 214 20.84 11.93 -18.86
N GLY A 215 21.70 11.03 -18.41
CA GLY A 215 23.15 11.06 -18.70
C GLY A 215 23.45 10.92 -20.19
N LEU A 216 22.80 9.97 -20.89
CA LEU A 216 22.93 9.82 -22.34
C LEU A 216 22.45 11.09 -23.07
N THR A 217 21.30 11.64 -22.67
CA THR A 217 20.77 12.88 -23.23
C THR A 217 21.72 14.06 -23.01
N ALA A 218 22.30 14.18 -21.83
CA ALA A 218 23.25 15.26 -21.55
C ALA A 218 24.54 15.16 -22.40
N ALA A 219 25.07 13.94 -22.55
CA ALA A 219 26.35 13.69 -23.24
C ALA A 219 26.25 13.68 -24.78
N ALA A 220 25.09 13.28 -25.33
CA ALA A 220 24.93 13.21 -26.78
C ALA A 220 25.06 14.59 -27.44
N THR A 221 25.66 14.64 -28.62
CA THR A 221 25.70 15.82 -29.52
C THR A 221 24.57 15.67 -30.55
N LEU A 222 23.90 16.78 -30.83
CA LEU A 222 22.89 16.90 -31.89
C LEU A 222 23.57 17.02 -33.27
#